data_4138149f2ea867283869cc000ec06472
#
_entry.id   4138149f2ea867283869cc000ec06472
#
_cell.length_a   1.000
_cell.length_b   1.000
_cell.length_c   1.000
_cell.angle_alpha   90.00
_cell.angle_beta   90.00
_cell.angle_gamma   90.00
#
_symmetry.space_group_name_H-M   'P 1'
#
loop_
_entity.id
_entity.type
_entity.pdbx_description
1 polymer ?
#
loop_
_entity_poly.entity_id
_entity_poly.type
_entity_poly.pdbx_seq_one_letter_code
_entity_poly.pdbx_strand_id
1 'polypeptide(L)'
;MRTGIILILLGSLLGCGGMKDWIHPDVDKAFTGQTFMAQQLQQDLDYLVATMSRRHPAFEQYVDSEQFTAQVERLSAQLKDNMTRKEAFAVIGQLTPYFNDGHSILFPLLAEFTYAEEAGVQTFPFGVNIRDGKIRLAHTYQRSDDQKTLAAGSEIISIDGHAASEIIARLTPLSHGESPALRESMLSLLFHYWLFAVFDVKGDIQLALKDNGQTTTLTLRNDQQWERAGAGQDDNELTFISPQVAYLRIDSFDVDTEQAAYDAFIDASFEQIRQQDAQTLIIDIRGNTGGQSDAGAQIIQYLTDKPVPQGSVAIEKLNSDTNGWFGYRGEPGEVIELSVESDGMIEPVEPSLQFKGDVWVVIDRMSYSAAILFATTIQDNQLGKLIGEPTGGFANQTGNFTPFYLPNTRLLMLAPGRFIVRPSGNKAKQPVMPDVRLTDEALADPLPWLKTHPLPSA
;
A
#
# COMPACT_ATOMS: atom_id res chain seq x y z
N MET A 1 1.96 23.38 -7.95
CA MET A 1 1.07 22.77 -6.97
C MET A 1 0.70 21.31 -7.29
N ARG A 2 1.30 20.68 -8.31
CA ARG A 2 1.06 19.26 -8.69
C ARG A 2 1.91 18.24 -7.93
N THR A 3 3.02 18.65 -7.37
CA THR A 3 3.98 17.79 -6.65
C THR A 3 3.44 17.25 -5.29
N GLY A 4 2.38 17.86 -4.76
CA GLY A 4 1.84 17.49 -3.44
C GLY A 4 0.97 16.24 -3.41
N ILE A 5 0.21 15.95 -4.48
CA ILE A 5 -0.79 14.86 -4.47
C ILE A 5 -0.14 13.50 -4.74
N ILE A 6 0.91 13.46 -5.56
CA ILE A 6 1.63 12.21 -5.88
C ILE A 6 2.49 11.75 -4.69
N LEU A 7 2.99 12.67 -3.89
CA LEU A 7 3.74 12.39 -2.65
C LEU A 7 2.87 11.77 -1.54
N ILE A 8 1.59 12.10 -1.48
CA ILE A 8 0.65 11.54 -0.49
C ILE A 8 0.41 10.04 -0.72
N LEU A 9 0.32 9.60 -1.98
CA LEU A 9 0.10 8.18 -2.33
C LEU A 9 1.31 7.28 -2.04
N LEU A 10 2.52 7.82 -2.07
CA LEU A 10 3.74 7.07 -1.69
C LEU A 10 3.98 7.12 -0.17
N GLY A 11 3.57 8.20 0.49
CA GLY A 11 3.58 8.31 1.95
C GLY A 11 2.78 7.19 2.61
N SER A 12 1.61 6.85 2.07
CA SER A 12 0.73 5.82 2.64
C SER A 12 1.31 4.40 2.68
N LEU A 13 2.27 4.07 1.81
CA LEU A 13 2.97 2.77 1.88
C LEU A 13 4.02 2.72 2.98
N LEU A 14 4.40 3.86 3.50
CA LEU A 14 5.75 3.99 4.02
C LEU A 14 5.83 4.55 5.47
N GLY A 15 4.76 4.99 6.06
CA GLY A 15 4.50 5.29 7.48
C GLY A 15 5.68 5.68 8.39
N CYS A 16 6.59 6.54 7.92
CA CYS A 16 7.64 7.14 8.76
C CYS A 16 8.01 8.52 8.23
N GLY A 17 7.98 9.54 9.09
CA GLY A 17 8.40 10.89 8.75
C GLY A 17 9.83 10.98 8.21
N GLY A 18 10.00 11.77 7.18
CA GLY A 18 11.28 11.94 6.49
C GLY A 18 11.42 11.18 5.18
N MET A 19 10.40 10.50 4.73
CA MET A 19 10.44 9.59 3.58
C MET A 19 10.51 10.26 2.21
N LYS A 20 10.13 11.53 2.11
CA LYS A 20 10.30 12.32 0.87
C LYS A 20 11.73 12.28 0.36
N ASP A 21 12.70 12.26 1.29
CA ASP A 21 14.12 12.22 0.97
C ASP A 21 14.61 10.83 0.52
N TRP A 22 13.83 9.76 0.82
CA TRP A 22 14.21 8.40 0.44
C TRP A 22 13.66 8.01 -0.94
N ILE A 23 12.46 8.47 -1.26
CA ILE A 23 11.78 8.16 -2.52
C ILE A 23 12.38 8.95 -3.69
N HIS A 24 12.92 10.12 -3.41
CA HIS A 24 13.66 10.93 -4.37
C HIS A 24 15.16 10.90 -4.04
N PRO A 25 15.85 9.77 -4.31
CA PRO A 25 17.28 9.74 -4.12
C PRO A 25 17.90 10.83 -4.99
N ASP A 26 18.91 11.50 -4.43
CA ASP A 26 19.80 12.40 -5.15
C ASP A 26 20.61 11.59 -6.19
N VAL A 27 19.91 11.00 -7.15
CA VAL A 27 20.49 10.31 -8.29
C VAL A 27 20.87 11.38 -9.31
N ASP A 28 22.16 11.60 -9.49
CA ASP A 28 22.66 12.50 -10.52
C ASP A 28 21.97 12.18 -11.86
N LYS A 29 21.45 13.20 -12.54
CA LYS A 29 20.81 13.06 -13.87
C LYS A 29 21.72 12.36 -14.87
N ALA A 30 23.04 12.58 -14.79
CA ALA A 30 24.03 11.90 -15.61
C ALA A 30 24.05 10.38 -15.36
N PHE A 31 23.69 9.93 -14.16
CA PHE A 31 23.68 8.52 -13.78
C PHE A 31 22.54 7.74 -14.45
N THR A 32 21.38 8.39 -14.67
CA THR A 32 20.22 7.76 -15.28
C THR A 32 20.46 7.36 -16.74
N GLY A 33 21.38 8.01 -17.44
CA GLY A 33 21.77 7.70 -18.83
C GLY A 33 22.92 6.70 -18.98
N GLN A 34 23.44 6.16 -17.87
CA GLN A 34 24.57 5.22 -17.89
C GLN A 34 24.14 3.82 -18.30
N THR A 35 25.09 3.06 -18.85
CA THR A 35 24.99 1.61 -19.05
C THR A 35 25.95 0.89 -18.10
N PHE A 36 25.63 -0.36 -17.77
CA PHE A 36 26.34 -1.17 -16.80
C PHE A 36 26.88 -2.45 -17.44
N MET A 37 28.05 -2.88 -16.96
CA MET A 37 28.61 -4.17 -17.36
C MET A 37 27.90 -5.30 -16.62
N ALA A 38 27.82 -6.49 -17.21
CA ALA A 38 27.23 -7.66 -16.58
C ALA A 38 27.78 -7.95 -15.18
N GLN A 39 29.09 -7.74 -14.97
CA GLN A 39 29.72 -7.92 -13.66
C GLN A 39 29.19 -6.94 -12.61
N GLN A 40 28.92 -5.68 -12.97
CA GLN A 40 28.35 -4.67 -12.06
C GLN A 40 26.91 -5.06 -11.69
N LEU A 41 26.13 -5.52 -12.66
CA LEU A 41 24.76 -5.97 -12.44
C LEU A 41 24.70 -7.23 -11.59
N GLN A 42 25.68 -8.14 -11.75
CA GLN A 42 25.80 -9.31 -10.87
C GLN A 42 26.13 -8.89 -9.43
N GLN A 43 27.00 -7.91 -9.23
CA GLN A 43 27.26 -7.36 -7.89
C GLN A 43 26.00 -6.76 -7.26
N ASP A 44 25.17 -6.10 -8.05
CA ASP A 44 23.90 -5.54 -7.57
C ASP A 44 22.93 -6.65 -7.15
N LEU A 45 22.79 -7.71 -7.96
CA LEU A 45 21.93 -8.85 -7.64
C LEU A 45 22.44 -9.59 -6.38
N ASP A 46 23.74 -9.85 -6.28
CA ASP A 46 24.35 -10.51 -5.12
C ASP A 46 24.16 -9.68 -3.84
N TYR A 47 24.33 -8.34 -3.95
CA TYR A 47 24.12 -7.41 -2.86
C TYR A 47 22.66 -7.36 -2.39
N LEU A 48 21.71 -7.37 -3.34
CA LEU A 48 20.28 -7.44 -3.06
C LEU A 48 19.96 -8.69 -2.24
N VAL A 49 20.37 -9.85 -2.72
CA VAL A 49 20.12 -11.15 -2.06
C VAL A 49 20.72 -11.17 -0.66
N ALA A 50 22.00 -10.81 -0.53
CA ALA A 50 22.71 -10.80 0.75
C ALA A 50 22.09 -9.81 1.75
N THR A 51 21.68 -8.62 1.29
CA THR A 51 21.11 -7.59 2.15
C THR A 51 19.72 -7.99 2.62
N MET A 52 18.86 -8.51 1.74
CA MET A 52 17.53 -8.98 2.11
C MET A 52 17.61 -10.16 3.10
N SER A 53 18.45 -11.15 2.85
CA SER A 53 18.64 -12.27 3.76
C SER A 53 19.13 -11.81 5.16
N ARG A 54 19.96 -10.78 5.21
CA ARG A 54 20.51 -10.22 6.46
C ARG A 54 19.50 -9.36 7.21
N ARG A 55 18.67 -8.57 6.51
CA ARG A 55 17.75 -7.59 7.13
C ARG A 55 16.38 -8.12 7.41
N HIS A 56 15.82 -8.95 6.53
CA HIS A 56 14.44 -9.42 6.65
C HIS A 56 14.26 -10.31 7.90
N PRO A 57 13.37 -9.95 8.85
CA PRO A 57 13.30 -10.60 10.17
C PRO A 57 12.75 -12.03 10.12
N ALA A 58 12.01 -12.36 9.06
CA ALA A 58 11.37 -13.68 8.87
C ALA A 58 11.69 -14.27 7.49
N PHE A 59 12.90 -14.05 6.96
CA PHE A 59 13.29 -14.41 5.59
C PHE A 59 12.94 -15.86 5.26
N GLU A 60 13.36 -16.81 6.09
CA GLU A 60 13.17 -18.26 5.90
C GLU A 60 11.69 -18.68 5.98
N GLN A 61 10.82 -17.83 6.57
CA GLN A 61 9.39 -18.08 6.63
C GLN A 61 8.66 -17.60 5.36
N TYR A 62 9.15 -16.55 4.71
CA TYR A 62 8.52 -15.92 3.55
C TYR A 62 9.05 -16.47 2.23
N VAL A 63 10.33 -16.82 2.17
CA VAL A 63 11.05 -17.20 0.97
C VAL A 63 11.12 -18.71 0.83
N ASP A 64 10.64 -19.25 -0.30
CA ASP A 64 10.91 -20.61 -0.70
C ASP A 64 12.34 -20.68 -1.24
N SER A 65 13.25 -21.32 -0.49
CA SER A 65 14.68 -21.36 -0.80
C SER A 65 15.00 -21.94 -2.17
N GLU A 66 14.30 -22.99 -2.60
CA GLU A 66 14.57 -23.66 -3.88
C GLU A 66 14.15 -22.77 -5.05
N GLN A 67 12.91 -22.28 -5.01
CA GLN A 67 12.38 -21.38 -6.04
C GLN A 67 13.17 -20.07 -6.12
N PHE A 68 13.55 -19.52 -4.96
CA PHE A 68 14.33 -18.29 -4.88
C PHE A 68 15.71 -18.46 -5.50
N THR A 69 16.44 -19.54 -5.16
CA THR A 69 17.76 -19.83 -5.73
C THR A 69 17.69 -20.03 -7.23
N ALA A 70 16.75 -20.82 -7.71
CA ALA A 70 16.53 -21.02 -9.14
C ALA A 70 16.21 -19.71 -9.87
N GLN A 71 15.45 -18.81 -9.22
CA GLN A 71 15.16 -17.50 -9.79
C GLN A 71 16.41 -16.63 -9.86
N VAL A 72 17.23 -16.57 -8.82
CA VAL A 72 18.50 -15.83 -8.81
C VAL A 72 19.40 -16.28 -9.94
N GLU A 73 19.58 -17.59 -10.12
CA GLU A 73 20.37 -18.18 -11.21
C GLU A 73 19.82 -17.79 -12.59
N ARG A 74 18.49 -17.85 -12.75
CA ARG A 74 17.82 -17.46 -13.99
C ARG A 74 18.01 -15.98 -14.31
N LEU A 75 17.97 -15.10 -13.32
CA LEU A 75 18.18 -13.67 -13.52
C LEU A 75 19.65 -13.34 -13.79
N SER A 76 20.57 -13.98 -13.08
CA SER A 76 22.03 -13.88 -13.33
C SER A 76 22.37 -14.18 -14.79
N ALA A 77 21.79 -15.23 -15.37
CA ALA A 77 22.00 -15.61 -16.77
C ALA A 77 21.46 -14.59 -17.80
N GLN A 78 20.62 -13.65 -17.39
CA GLN A 78 20.07 -12.60 -18.25
C GLN A 78 20.87 -11.30 -18.23
N LEU A 79 21.78 -11.14 -17.26
CA LEU A 79 22.61 -9.94 -17.13
C LEU A 79 23.64 -9.88 -18.25
N LYS A 80 23.71 -8.72 -18.94
CA LYS A 80 24.56 -8.51 -20.12
C LYS A 80 25.31 -7.20 -19.98
N ASP A 81 26.39 -7.08 -20.74
CA ASP A 81 27.12 -5.83 -20.86
C ASP A 81 26.27 -4.76 -21.57
N ASN A 82 26.48 -3.51 -21.17
CA ASN A 82 25.82 -2.33 -21.71
C ASN A 82 24.30 -2.26 -21.47
N MET A 83 23.78 -2.94 -20.44
CA MET A 83 22.39 -2.75 -20.04
C MET A 83 22.20 -1.37 -19.41
N THR A 84 21.13 -0.70 -19.81
CA THR A 84 20.65 0.53 -19.17
C THR A 84 20.09 0.24 -17.78
N ARG A 85 19.94 1.27 -16.96
CA ARG A 85 19.28 1.17 -15.63
C ARG A 85 17.85 0.59 -15.73
N LYS A 86 17.11 0.97 -16.79
CA LYS A 86 15.78 0.44 -17.10
C LYS A 86 15.79 -1.08 -17.39
N GLU A 87 16.72 -1.52 -18.22
CA GLU A 87 16.87 -2.95 -18.53
C GLU A 87 17.33 -3.75 -17.31
N ALA A 88 18.25 -3.19 -16.51
CA ALA A 88 18.67 -3.79 -15.24
C ALA A 88 17.48 -3.94 -14.27
N PHE A 89 16.66 -2.91 -14.11
CA PHE A 89 15.44 -2.97 -13.31
C PHE A 89 14.48 -4.05 -13.81
N ALA A 90 14.25 -4.15 -15.13
CA ALA A 90 13.35 -5.13 -15.72
C ALA A 90 13.80 -6.59 -15.49
N VAL A 91 15.10 -6.81 -15.28
CA VAL A 91 15.65 -8.14 -14.92
C VAL A 91 15.65 -8.32 -13.41
N ILE A 92 16.36 -7.49 -12.66
CA ILE A 92 16.58 -7.65 -11.20
C ILE A 92 15.23 -7.56 -10.44
N GLY A 93 14.32 -6.69 -10.88
CA GLY A 93 13.00 -6.52 -10.28
C GLY A 93 12.15 -7.79 -10.26
N GLN A 94 12.41 -8.75 -11.16
CA GLN A 94 11.73 -10.03 -11.18
C GLN A 94 12.07 -10.93 -9.96
N LEU A 95 13.00 -10.52 -9.11
CA LEU A 95 13.25 -11.20 -7.83
C LEU A 95 12.22 -10.78 -6.76
N THR A 96 11.65 -9.58 -6.88
CA THR A 96 10.74 -9.01 -5.88
C THR A 96 9.57 -9.92 -5.48
N PRO A 97 8.83 -10.57 -6.40
CA PRO A 97 7.73 -11.47 -6.02
C PRO A 97 8.16 -12.67 -5.17
N TYR A 98 9.43 -13.06 -5.24
CA TYR A 98 9.96 -14.23 -4.54
C TYR A 98 10.26 -13.96 -3.07
N PHE A 99 10.27 -12.69 -2.65
CA PHE A 99 10.27 -12.36 -1.22
C PHE A 99 8.91 -12.65 -0.56
N ASN A 100 7.82 -12.76 -1.33
CA ASN A 100 6.46 -13.00 -0.84
C ASN A 100 6.03 -12.06 0.29
N ASP A 101 6.46 -10.80 0.23
CA ASP A 101 6.27 -9.80 1.27
C ASP A 101 5.96 -8.43 0.64
N GLY A 102 4.91 -7.76 1.12
CA GLY A 102 4.48 -6.49 0.59
C GLY A 102 5.35 -5.30 1.02
N HIS A 103 6.17 -5.45 2.06
CA HIS A 103 7.15 -4.44 2.47
C HIS A 103 8.53 -4.64 1.84
N SER A 104 8.70 -5.64 0.98
CA SER A 104 9.92 -5.92 0.21
C SER A 104 9.77 -5.47 -1.23
N ILE A 105 10.06 -4.21 -1.52
CA ILE A 105 9.84 -3.58 -2.84
C ILE A 105 11.13 -3.04 -3.45
N LEU A 106 11.46 -3.46 -4.68
CA LEU A 106 12.38 -2.76 -5.55
C LEU A 106 11.59 -1.75 -6.38
N PHE A 107 11.83 -0.46 -6.13
CA PHE A 107 11.06 0.61 -6.76
C PHE A 107 11.34 0.76 -8.26
N PRO A 108 10.29 1.03 -9.07
CA PRO A 108 10.48 1.37 -10.48
C PRO A 108 11.10 2.78 -10.59
N LEU A 109 12.13 2.94 -11.32
CA LEU A 109 12.82 4.14 -11.82
C LEU A 109 12.29 5.52 -11.34
N LEU A 110 12.18 5.72 -10.01
CA LEU A 110 11.56 6.92 -9.43
C LEU A 110 12.28 8.21 -9.86
N ALA A 111 13.62 8.20 -9.90
CA ALA A 111 14.40 9.38 -10.26
C ALA A 111 14.12 9.81 -11.71
N GLU A 112 14.11 8.86 -12.65
CA GLU A 112 13.81 9.13 -14.07
C GLU A 112 12.38 9.64 -14.28
N PHE A 113 11.43 9.07 -13.52
CA PHE A 113 10.05 9.52 -13.53
C PHE A 113 9.95 10.98 -13.05
N THR A 114 10.53 11.29 -11.89
CA THR A 114 10.54 12.65 -11.34
C THR A 114 11.20 13.65 -12.30
N TYR A 115 12.33 13.30 -12.90
CA TYR A 115 13.01 14.17 -13.85
C TYR A 115 12.16 14.40 -15.12
N ALA A 116 11.41 13.42 -15.56
CA ALA A 116 10.48 13.59 -16.68
C ALA A 116 9.35 14.57 -16.33
N GLU A 117 8.76 14.44 -15.13
CA GLU A 117 7.71 15.35 -14.66
C GLU A 117 8.24 16.79 -14.47
N GLU A 118 9.41 16.96 -13.86
CA GLU A 118 10.06 18.26 -13.71
C GLU A 118 10.37 18.93 -15.05
N ALA A 119 10.68 18.12 -16.08
CA ALA A 119 10.86 18.59 -17.44
C ALA A 119 9.52 18.89 -18.17
N GLY A 120 8.38 18.74 -17.50
CA GLY A 120 7.06 18.95 -18.05
C GLY A 120 6.58 17.84 -18.99
N VAL A 121 7.18 16.66 -18.94
CA VAL A 121 6.74 15.51 -19.74
C VAL A 121 5.48 14.90 -19.10
N GLN A 122 4.42 14.73 -19.89
CA GLN A 122 3.19 14.06 -19.46
C GLN A 122 3.48 12.60 -19.11
N THR A 123 3.04 12.18 -17.93
CA THR A 123 2.97 10.77 -17.51
C THR A 123 1.51 10.31 -17.49
N PHE A 124 1.26 9.02 -17.26
CA PHE A 124 -0.11 8.52 -17.18
C PHE A 124 -0.82 9.09 -15.95
N PRO A 125 -1.94 9.86 -16.11
CA PRO A 125 -2.45 10.71 -15.03
C PRO A 125 -3.54 10.06 -14.16
N PHE A 126 -3.98 8.82 -14.46
CA PHE A 126 -5.15 8.23 -13.83
C PHE A 126 -4.77 7.15 -12.81
N GLY A 127 -5.46 7.15 -11.67
CA GLY A 127 -5.48 6.02 -10.77
C GLY A 127 -6.29 4.87 -11.37
N VAL A 128 -5.84 3.65 -11.12
CA VAL A 128 -6.47 2.44 -11.65
C VAL A 128 -6.69 1.40 -10.55
N ASN A 129 -7.63 0.48 -10.81
CA ASN A 129 -7.82 -0.75 -10.08
C ASN A 129 -7.52 -1.92 -11.02
N ILE A 130 -6.53 -2.74 -10.66
CA ILE A 130 -6.23 -4.01 -11.32
C ILE A 130 -6.89 -5.12 -10.51
N ARG A 131 -7.82 -5.81 -11.15
CA ARG A 131 -8.56 -6.92 -10.52
C ARG A 131 -9.00 -7.93 -11.57
N ASP A 132 -8.77 -9.21 -11.29
CA ASP A 132 -9.16 -10.32 -12.16
C ASP A 132 -8.66 -10.17 -13.61
N GLY A 133 -7.40 -9.75 -13.76
CA GLY A 133 -6.76 -9.55 -15.06
C GLY A 133 -7.28 -8.38 -15.87
N LYS A 134 -7.98 -7.44 -15.25
CA LYS A 134 -8.51 -6.22 -15.88
C LYS A 134 -7.98 -4.97 -15.21
N ILE A 135 -7.78 -3.93 -16.01
CA ILE A 135 -7.42 -2.59 -15.53
C ILE A 135 -8.64 -1.70 -15.69
N ARG A 136 -9.09 -1.04 -14.62
CA ARG A 136 -10.21 -0.11 -14.64
C ARG A 136 -9.81 1.22 -14.02
N LEU A 137 -10.43 2.31 -14.46
CA LEU A 137 -10.28 3.61 -13.81
C LEU A 137 -10.79 3.51 -12.37
N ALA A 138 -9.96 3.94 -11.41
CA ALA A 138 -10.32 3.93 -10.00
C ALA A 138 -11.37 5.01 -9.66
N HIS A 139 -11.33 6.13 -10.38
CA HIS A 139 -12.16 7.30 -10.12
C HIS A 139 -12.79 7.83 -11.40
N THR A 140 -13.82 8.66 -11.25
CA THR A 140 -14.32 9.49 -12.35
C THR A 140 -13.37 10.67 -12.54
N TYR A 141 -12.98 10.91 -13.78
CA TYR A 141 -12.12 12.04 -14.16
C TYR A 141 -12.84 12.96 -15.11
N GLN A 142 -12.63 14.25 -14.94
CA GLN A 142 -13.21 15.30 -15.79
C GLN A 142 -12.09 16.16 -16.37
N ARG A 143 -12.18 16.45 -17.66
CA ARG A 143 -11.24 17.32 -18.33
C ARG A 143 -11.65 18.78 -18.18
N SER A 144 -10.70 19.63 -17.83
CA SER A 144 -10.99 21.02 -17.43
C SER A 144 -11.47 21.90 -18.59
N ASP A 145 -11.03 21.60 -19.83
CA ASP A 145 -11.28 22.43 -21.01
C ASP A 145 -12.67 22.25 -21.64
N ASP A 146 -13.17 21.02 -21.73
CA ASP A 146 -14.44 20.70 -22.42
C ASP A 146 -15.41 19.86 -21.57
N GLN A 147 -15.08 19.66 -20.31
CA GLN A 147 -15.88 18.88 -19.33
C GLN A 147 -16.09 17.43 -19.74
N LYS A 148 -15.25 16.89 -20.63
CA LYS A 148 -15.29 15.46 -20.98
C LYS A 148 -15.04 14.62 -19.76
N THR A 149 -15.90 13.65 -19.53
CA THR A 149 -15.86 12.76 -18.37
C THR A 149 -15.44 11.36 -18.76
N LEU A 150 -14.60 10.74 -17.92
CA LEU A 150 -14.25 9.32 -17.93
C LEU A 150 -14.76 8.72 -16.63
N ALA A 151 -15.69 7.79 -16.72
CA ALA A 151 -16.37 7.22 -15.56
C ALA A 151 -15.47 6.25 -14.76
N ALA A 152 -15.58 6.27 -13.44
CA ALA A 152 -15.02 5.22 -12.59
C ALA A 152 -15.50 3.83 -13.05
N GLY A 153 -14.63 2.82 -12.96
CA GLY A 153 -14.94 1.46 -13.42
C GLY A 153 -14.81 1.22 -14.93
N SER A 154 -14.65 2.27 -15.76
CA SER A 154 -14.36 2.10 -17.20
C SER A 154 -13.14 1.22 -17.41
N GLU A 155 -13.26 0.16 -18.22
CA GLU A 155 -12.19 -0.81 -18.47
C GLU A 155 -11.17 -0.21 -19.46
N ILE A 156 -9.90 -0.18 -19.09
CA ILE A 156 -8.80 0.18 -19.97
C ILE A 156 -8.50 -1.02 -20.87
N ILE A 157 -8.60 -0.81 -22.18
CA ILE A 157 -8.36 -1.83 -23.22
C ILE A 157 -6.90 -1.79 -23.66
N SER A 158 -6.37 -0.58 -23.88
CA SER A 158 -4.94 -0.40 -24.24
C SER A 158 -4.44 0.98 -23.86
N ILE A 159 -3.12 1.07 -23.63
CA ILE A 159 -2.37 2.30 -23.39
C ILE A 159 -1.17 2.30 -24.35
N ASP A 160 -1.03 3.33 -25.21
CA ASP A 160 0.02 3.47 -26.23
C ASP A 160 0.19 2.20 -27.10
N GLY A 161 -0.94 1.60 -27.49
CA GLY A 161 -0.96 0.40 -28.32
C GLY A 161 -0.70 -0.91 -27.58
N HIS A 162 -0.27 -0.86 -26.30
CA HIS A 162 -0.11 -2.03 -25.46
C HIS A 162 -1.46 -2.45 -24.89
N ALA A 163 -1.86 -3.69 -25.15
CA ALA A 163 -3.09 -4.24 -24.59
C ALA A 163 -3.00 -4.35 -23.06
N ALA A 164 -4.12 -4.14 -22.36
CA ALA A 164 -4.17 -4.26 -20.90
C ALA A 164 -3.65 -5.63 -20.39
N SER A 165 -3.97 -6.71 -21.10
CA SER A 165 -3.46 -8.05 -20.79
C SER A 165 -1.94 -8.17 -20.94
N GLU A 166 -1.34 -7.53 -21.94
CA GLU A 166 0.13 -7.46 -22.10
C GLU A 166 0.75 -6.65 -20.94
N ILE A 167 0.15 -5.50 -20.61
CA ILE A 167 0.60 -4.66 -19.50
C ILE A 167 0.64 -5.48 -18.19
N ILE A 168 -0.46 -6.13 -17.85
CA ILE A 168 -0.55 -6.97 -16.64
C ILE A 168 0.49 -8.10 -16.68
N ALA A 169 0.60 -8.81 -17.80
CA ALA A 169 1.53 -9.93 -17.92
C ALA A 169 2.99 -9.52 -17.75
N ARG A 170 3.38 -8.31 -18.18
CA ARG A 170 4.75 -7.80 -18.03
C ARG A 170 5.01 -7.19 -16.65
N LEU A 171 3.98 -6.64 -15.98
CA LEU A 171 4.15 -6.02 -14.67
C LEU A 171 4.04 -7.01 -13.51
N THR A 172 3.21 -8.05 -13.61
CA THR A 172 3.03 -9.05 -12.55
C THR A 172 4.34 -9.67 -12.05
N PRO A 173 5.32 -10.02 -12.92
CA PRO A 173 6.62 -10.54 -12.47
C PRO A 173 7.50 -9.54 -11.71
N LEU A 174 7.13 -8.26 -11.66
CA LEU A 174 7.87 -7.19 -10.97
C LEU A 174 7.17 -6.77 -9.67
N SER A 175 5.93 -7.22 -9.44
CA SER A 175 5.12 -6.84 -8.30
C SER A 175 5.58 -7.50 -6.99
N HIS A 176 5.11 -6.99 -5.87
CA HIS A 176 5.42 -7.49 -4.53
C HIS A 176 4.13 -7.77 -3.74
N GLY A 177 4.24 -8.56 -2.70
CA GLY A 177 3.10 -8.92 -1.85
C GLY A 177 2.95 -10.42 -1.61
N GLU A 178 2.27 -10.75 -0.53
CA GLU A 178 2.07 -12.11 -0.02
C GLU A 178 1.08 -12.92 -0.86
N SER A 179 0.17 -12.24 -1.53
CA SER A 179 -0.88 -12.89 -2.33
C SER A 179 -1.00 -12.29 -3.73
N PRO A 180 -1.58 -13.03 -4.70
CA PRO A 180 -1.91 -12.46 -6.01
C PRO A 180 -2.80 -11.22 -5.92
N ALA A 181 -3.77 -11.21 -4.99
CA ALA A 181 -4.67 -10.07 -4.79
C ALA A 181 -3.91 -8.82 -4.32
N LEU A 182 -2.98 -8.96 -3.37
CA LEU A 182 -2.14 -7.85 -2.94
C LEU A 182 -1.23 -7.36 -4.06
N ARG A 183 -0.63 -8.27 -4.85
CA ARG A 183 0.23 -7.91 -5.99
C ARG A 183 -0.51 -7.09 -7.04
N GLU A 184 -1.76 -7.44 -7.37
CA GLU A 184 -2.63 -6.62 -8.24
C GLU A 184 -2.88 -5.24 -7.63
N SER A 185 -3.14 -5.18 -6.32
CA SER A 185 -3.35 -3.93 -5.59
C SER A 185 -2.11 -3.04 -5.58
N MET A 186 -0.93 -3.62 -5.33
CA MET A 186 0.34 -2.89 -5.35
C MET A 186 0.73 -2.40 -6.75
N LEU A 187 0.41 -3.15 -7.79
CA LEU A 187 0.53 -2.66 -9.17
C LEU A 187 -0.42 -1.48 -9.43
N SER A 188 -1.65 -1.53 -8.92
CA SER A 188 -2.62 -0.44 -9.06
C SER A 188 -2.12 0.84 -8.43
N LEU A 189 -1.55 0.76 -7.24
CA LEU A 189 -1.06 1.91 -6.47
C LEU A 189 0.07 2.67 -7.16
N LEU A 190 1.00 1.95 -7.77
CA LEU A 190 2.18 2.52 -8.44
C LEU A 190 2.08 2.45 -9.98
N PHE A 191 0.87 2.33 -10.53
CA PHE A 191 0.65 1.99 -11.93
C PHE A 191 1.34 2.93 -12.93
N HIS A 192 1.30 4.23 -12.69
CA HIS A 192 1.95 5.24 -13.55
C HIS A 192 3.48 5.10 -13.56
N TYR A 193 4.11 4.77 -12.43
CA TYR A 193 5.55 4.49 -12.38
C TYR A 193 5.91 3.22 -13.16
N TRP A 194 5.08 2.17 -13.04
CA TRP A 194 5.30 0.92 -13.77
C TRP A 194 5.17 1.11 -15.28
N LEU A 195 4.17 1.88 -15.74
CA LEU A 195 4.00 2.20 -17.16
C LEU A 195 5.21 2.96 -17.70
N PHE A 196 5.67 3.97 -16.97
CA PHE A 196 6.85 4.73 -17.34
C PHE A 196 8.11 3.84 -17.38
N ALA A 197 8.36 3.06 -16.32
CA ALA A 197 9.58 2.26 -16.21
C ALA A 197 9.64 1.10 -17.21
N VAL A 198 8.52 0.44 -17.50
CA VAL A 198 8.50 -0.80 -18.29
C VAL A 198 8.11 -0.58 -19.74
N PHE A 199 7.17 0.35 -19.99
CA PHE A 199 6.61 0.58 -21.31
C PHE A 199 7.02 1.92 -21.93
N ASP A 200 7.74 2.76 -21.19
CA ASP A 200 8.13 4.12 -21.61
C ASP A 200 6.95 5.04 -21.94
N VAL A 201 5.79 4.80 -21.29
CA VAL A 201 4.57 5.57 -21.51
C VAL A 201 4.75 6.99 -20.96
N LYS A 202 4.84 7.96 -21.87
CA LYS A 202 5.05 9.39 -21.57
C LYS A 202 4.75 10.25 -22.80
N GLY A 203 4.53 11.55 -22.61
CA GLY A 203 4.18 12.48 -23.69
C GLY A 203 2.70 12.36 -24.07
N ASP A 204 2.39 12.40 -25.37
CA ASP A 204 1.03 12.18 -25.85
C ASP A 204 0.67 10.70 -25.75
N ILE A 205 -0.28 10.35 -24.88
CA ILE A 205 -0.62 8.95 -24.55
C ILE A 205 -1.93 8.55 -25.23
N GLN A 206 -1.91 7.49 -26.02
CA GLN A 206 -3.12 6.91 -26.62
C GLN A 206 -3.81 5.99 -25.61
N LEU A 207 -5.06 6.29 -25.27
CA LEU A 207 -5.85 5.52 -24.30
C LEU A 207 -7.13 4.98 -24.97
N ALA A 208 -7.33 3.67 -24.94
CA ALA A 208 -8.59 3.04 -25.30
C ALA A 208 -9.32 2.56 -24.06
N LEU A 209 -10.56 3.02 -23.88
CA LEU A 209 -11.44 2.70 -22.77
C LEU A 209 -12.72 2.05 -23.27
N LYS A 210 -13.24 1.12 -22.50
CA LYS A 210 -14.56 0.51 -22.70
C LYS A 210 -15.48 0.86 -21.53
N ASP A 211 -16.57 1.55 -21.85
CA ASP A 211 -17.61 1.89 -20.90
C ASP A 211 -18.98 1.50 -21.47
N ASN A 212 -19.82 0.86 -20.67
CA ASN A 212 -21.18 0.40 -21.09
C ASN A 212 -21.21 -0.33 -22.46
N GLY A 213 -20.17 -1.14 -22.74
CA GLY A 213 -20.05 -1.90 -23.97
C GLY A 213 -19.47 -1.11 -25.17
N GLN A 214 -19.30 0.21 -25.06
CA GLN A 214 -18.72 1.06 -26.11
C GLN A 214 -17.23 1.27 -25.86
N THR A 215 -16.43 1.15 -26.92
CA THR A 215 -14.99 1.46 -26.85
C THR A 215 -14.74 2.86 -27.41
N THR A 216 -14.06 3.68 -26.63
CA THR A 216 -13.64 5.03 -27.01
C THR A 216 -12.13 5.12 -26.95
N THR A 217 -11.52 5.72 -27.97
CA THR A 217 -10.09 6.05 -28.00
C THR A 217 -9.92 7.55 -27.87
N LEU A 218 -8.94 7.97 -27.07
CA LEU A 218 -8.58 9.38 -26.90
C LEU A 218 -7.07 9.51 -26.75
N THR A 219 -6.56 10.71 -27.07
CA THR A 219 -5.18 11.07 -26.79
C THR A 219 -5.14 11.94 -25.55
N LEU A 220 -4.38 11.53 -24.55
CA LEU A 220 -4.04 12.36 -23.39
C LEU A 220 -2.86 13.24 -23.79
N ARG A 221 -3.04 14.55 -23.73
CA ARG A 221 -2.03 15.52 -24.15
C ARG A 221 -1.54 16.33 -22.99
N ASN A 222 -0.30 16.78 -23.06
CA ASN A 222 0.35 17.55 -22.00
C ASN A 222 -0.33 18.91 -21.71
N ASP A 223 -1.04 19.47 -22.68
CA ASP A 223 -1.80 20.72 -22.54
C ASP A 223 -3.20 20.52 -21.95
N GLN A 224 -3.62 19.27 -21.73
CA GLN A 224 -4.93 18.91 -21.18
C GLN A 224 -4.81 18.54 -19.70
N GLN A 225 -5.65 19.17 -18.90
CA GLN A 225 -5.73 18.86 -17.46
C GLN A 225 -6.94 17.98 -17.19
N TRP A 226 -6.68 16.87 -16.51
CA TRP A 226 -7.71 15.97 -16.02
C TRP A 226 -7.74 16.07 -14.50
N GLU A 227 -8.91 16.29 -13.95
CA GLU A 227 -9.15 16.39 -12.52
C GLU A 227 -10.05 15.24 -12.09
N ARG A 228 -9.81 14.73 -10.90
CA ARG A 228 -10.70 13.77 -10.28
C ARG A 228 -12.00 14.46 -9.94
N ALA A 229 -13.13 13.94 -10.43
CA ALA A 229 -14.45 14.46 -10.08
C ALA A 229 -14.74 14.14 -8.60
N GLY A 230 -15.12 15.16 -7.84
CA GLY A 230 -15.32 15.02 -6.39
C GLY A 230 -14.02 15.02 -5.57
N ALA A 231 -12.89 15.44 -6.16
CA ALA A 231 -11.64 15.64 -5.41
C ALA A 231 -11.87 16.58 -4.22
N GLY A 232 -11.51 16.12 -3.03
CA GLY A 232 -11.88 16.72 -1.74
C GLY A 232 -12.86 15.88 -0.92
N GLN A 233 -13.40 14.78 -1.47
CA GLN A 233 -14.25 13.79 -0.77
C GLN A 233 -13.50 12.54 -0.30
N ASP A 234 -12.16 12.49 -0.49
CA ASP A 234 -11.35 11.33 -0.14
C ASP A 234 -10.65 11.45 1.19
N ASP A 235 -10.90 12.58 1.84
CA ASP A 235 -10.44 12.79 3.20
C ASP A 235 -11.28 11.91 4.15
N ASN A 236 -10.76 11.67 5.33
CA ASN A 236 -11.50 11.01 6.39
C ASN A 236 -12.85 11.68 6.58
N GLU A 237 -13.93 10.90 6.58
CA GLU A 237 -15.30 11.43 6.59
C GLU A 237 -16.15 10.71 7.63
N LEU A 238 -16.94 11.48 8.38
CA LEU A 238 -18.02 10.96 9.21
C LEU A 238 -19.37 11.27 8.55
N THR A 239 -20.15 10.24 8.27
CA THR A 239 -21.54 10.34 7.80
C THR A 239 -22.48 9.54 8.71
N PHE A 240 -23.78 9.88 8.72
CA PHE A 240 -24.77 9.06 9.41
C PHE A 240 -25.71 8.42 8.38
N ILE A 241 -25.69 7.09 8.31
CA ILE A 241 -26.60 6.31 7.46
C ILE A 241 -28.05 6.46 7.98
N SER A 242 -28.19 6.47 9.29
CA SER A 242 -29.40 6.82 10.05
C SER A 242 -28.96 7.48 11.36
N PRO A 243 -29.87 8.10 12.16
CA PRO A 243 -29.48 8.66 13.46
C PRO A 243 -28.74 7.67 14.37
N GLN A 244 -29.02 6.37 14.26
CA GLN A 244 -28.42 5.33 15.09
C GLN A 244 -27.20 4.67 14.48
N VAL A 245 -26.86 4.94 13.21
CA VAL A 245 -25.77 4.28 12.48
C VAL A 245 -24.80 5.31 11.93
N ALA A 246 -23.63 5.40 12.56
CA ALA A 246 -22.51 6.22 12.10
C ALA A 246 -21.64 5.42 11.12
N TYR A 247 -21.15 6.09 10.09
CA TYR A 247 -20.20 5.57 9.10
C TYR A 247 -18.99 6.49 9.06
N LEU A 248 -17.86 5.96 9.50
CA LEU A 248 -16.58 6.67 9.59
C LEU A 248 -15.62 6.09 8.54
N ARG A 249 -15.34 6.85 7.48
CA ARG A 249 -14.33 6.50 6.51
C ARG A 249 -12.97 6.98 6.95
N ILE A 250 -11.97 6.08 6.89
CA ILE A 250 -10.55 6.38 7.14
C ILE A 250 -9.75 5.93 5.92
N ASP A 251 -9.39 6.87 5.09
CA ASP A 251 -8.75 6.60 3.80
C ASP A 251 -7.28 6.20 3.96
N SER A 252 -6.58 6.77 4.95
CA SER A 252 -5.18 6.50 5.22
C SER A 252 -4.85 6.62 6.71
N PHE A 253 -3.88 5.84 7.16
CA PHE A 253 -3.19 6.03 8.43
C PHE A 253 -1.84 6.74 8.27
N ASP A 254 -1.50 7.20 7.06
CA ASP A 254 -0.33 8.06 6.84
C ASP A 254 -0.67 9.52 7.15
N VAL A 255 -0.46 9.88 8.40
CA VAL A 255 -0.84 11.17 8.98
C VAL A 255 0.36 12.04 9.38
N ASP A 256 1.56 11.66 8.99
CA ASP A 256 2.84 12.17 9.45
C ASP A 256 2.95 13.72 9.44
N THR A 257 2.47 14.34 8.38
CA THR A 257 2.48 15.82 8.26
C THR A 257 1.19 16.48 8.75
N GLU A 258 0.15 15.71 9.07
CA GLU A 258 -1.20 16.14 9.39
C GLU A 258 -1.74 15.53 10.68
N GLN A 259 -0.86 14.98 11.54
CA GLN A 259 -1.24 14.30 12.78
C GLN A 259 -2.25 15.10 13.60
N ALA A 260 -2.00 16.40 13.84
CA ALA A 260 -2.89 17.22 14.66
C ALA A 260 -4.28 17.43 14.02
N ALA A 261 -4.37 17.47 12.69
CA ALA A 261 -5.63 17.55 11.97
C ALA A 261 -6.40 16.23 12.04
N TYR A 262 -5.69 15.12 11.92
CA TYR A 262 -6.25 13.79 12.08
C TYR A 262 -6.78 13.56 13.50
N ASP A 263 -6.00 13.90 14.53
CA ASP A 263 -6.40 13.79 15.93
C ASP A 263 -7.69 14.60 16.19
N ALA A 264 -7.72 15.83 15.75
CA ALA A 264 -8.91 16.69 15.89
C ALA A 264 -10.14 16.15 15.15
N PHE A 265 -9.94 15.52 13.97
CA PHE A 265 -11.01 14.88 13.21
C PHE A 265 -11.59 13.66 13.94
N ILE A 266 -10.75 12.78 14.49
CA ILE A 266 -11.19 11.60 15.25
C ILE A 266 -11.95 12.03 16.51
N ASP A 267 -11.38 12.95 17.29
CA ASP A 267 -12.02 13.46 18.51
C ASP A 267 -13.39 14.08 18.21
N ALA A 268 -13.49 14.93 17.17
CA ALA A 268 -14.74 15.54 16.75
C ALA A 268 -15.75 14.50 16.23
N SER A 269 -15.28 13.46 15.55
CA SER A 269 -16.12 12.37 15.04
C SER A 269 -16.76 11.60 16.19
N PHE A 270 -16.01 11.19 17.18
CA PHE A 270 -16.54 10.48 18.35
C PHE A 270 -17.44 11.37 19.21
N GLU A 271 -17.17 12.66 19.31
CA GLU A 271 -18.07 13.60 19.95
C GLU A 271 -19.43 13.67 19.23
N GLN A 272 -19.45 13.75 17.88
CA GLN A 272 -20.69 13.75 17.10
C GLN A 272 -21.44 12.42 17.22
N ILE A 273 -20.73 11.27 17.16
CA ILE A 273 -21.31 9.93 17.35
C ILE A 273 -22.02 9.85 18.69
N ARG A 274 -21.39 10.35 19.75
CA ARG A 274 -21.95 10.41 21.10
C ARG A 274 -23.17 11.33 21.19
N GLN A 275 -23.09 12.53 20.60
CA GLN A 275 -24.21 13.51 20.60
C GLN A 275 -25.44 12.98 19.87
N GLN A 276 -25.27 12.17 18.81
CA GLN A 276 -26.35 11.54 18.06
C GLN A 276 -26.88 10.26 18.73
N ASP A 277 -26.27 9.82 19.83
CA ASP A 277 -26.58 8.55 20.51
C ASP A 277 -26.57 7.35 19.53
N ALA A 278 -25.57 7.32 18.62
CA ALA A 278 -25.43 6.25 17.65
C ALA A 278 -25.17 4.90 18.37
N GLN A 279 -25.85 3.86 17.91
CA GLN A 279 -25.78 2.51 18.49
C GLN A 279 -24.90 1.58 17.66
N THR A 280 -24.59 1.94 16.43
CA THR A 280 -23.71 1.19 15.52
C THR A 280 -22.71 2.13 14.89
N LEU A 281 -21.43 1.76 14.92
CA LEU A 281 -20.34 2.43 14.23
C LEU A 281 -19.76 1.51 13.17
N ILE A 282 -19.77 1.97 11.92
CA ILE A 282 -19.14 1.28 10.80
C ILE A 282 -17.89 2.08 10.44
N ILE A 283 -16.72 1.46 10.53
CA ILE A 283 -15.43 2.06 10.18
C ILE A 283 -14.97 1.47 8.86
N ASP A 284 -14.88 2.29 7.82
CA ASP A 284 -14.46 1.84 6.49
C ASP A 284 -12.99 2.16 6.24
N ILE A 285 -12.17 1.10 6.18
CA ILE A 285 -10.73 1.17 5.88
C ILE A 285 -10.39 0.49 4.55
N ARG A 286 -11.35 0.40 3.62
CA ARG A 286 -11.06 -0.09 2.26
C ARG A 286 -10.13 0.88 1.56
N GLY A 287 -9.13 0.35 0.88
CA GLY A 287 -8.11 1.15 0.19
C GLY A 287 -7.04 1.72 1.12
N ASN A 288 -7.20 1.63 2.44
CA ASN A 288 -6.22 2.11 3.40
C ASN A 288 -4.97 1.22 3.39
N THR A 289 -3.88 1.71 2.81
CA THR A 289 -2.62 0.98 2.69
C THR A 289 -1.75 1.00 3.95
N GLY A 290 -2.26 1.59 5.02
CA GLY A 290 -1.56 1.72 6.29
C GLY A 290 -0.98 3.11 6.52
N GLY A 291 0.12 3.17 7.21
CA GLY A 291 0.78 4.37 7.70
C GLY A 291 1.25 4.17 9.14
N GLN A 292 1.02 5.17 10.00
CA GLN A 292 1.35 5.11 11.41
C GLN A 292 0.35 4.23 12.18
N SER A 293 0.87 3.27 12.95
CA SER A 293 0.02 2.41 13.80
C SER A 293 -0.74 3.18 14.87
N ASP A 294 -0.19 4.31 15.33
CA ASP A 294 -0.79 5.17 16.34
C ASP A 294 -2.08 5.85 15.85
N ALA A 295 -2.20 6.11 14.55
CA ALA A 295 -3.43 6.64 13.94
C ALA A 295 -4.62 5.65 14.10
N GLY A 296 -4.37 4.35 13.85
CA GLY A 296 -5.37 3.32 14.13
C GLY A 296 -5.63 3.14 15.64
N ALA A 297 -4.56 3.21 16.45
CA ALA A 297 -4.67 3.10 17.90
C ALA A 297 -5.56 4.18 18.52
N GLN A 298 -5.51 5.40 18.00
CA GLN A 298 -6.36 6.50 18.48
C GLN A 298 -7.86 6.18 18.33
N ILE A 299 -8.27 5.56 17.25
CA ILE A 299 -9.66 5.12 17.09
C ILE A 299 -9.99 4.04 18.12
N ILE A 300 -9.09 3.07 18.33
CA ILE A 300 -9.29 1.94 19.24
C ILE A 300 -9.44 2.40 20.69
N GLN A 301 -8.80 3.50 21.12
CA GLN A 301 -8.95 4.06 22.46
C GLN A 301 -10.42 4.37 22.81
N TYR A 302 -11.24 4.74 21.83
CA TYR A 302 -12.67 4.99 22.01
C TYR A 302 -13.53 3.71 22.03
N LEU A 303 -12.99 2.58 21.58
CA LEU A 303 -13.72 1.33 21.37
C LEU A 303 -13.47 0.30 22.48
N THR A 304 -12.52 0.53 23.35
CA THR A 304 -12.14 -0.39 24.43
C THR A 304 -12.40 0.21 25.82
N ASP A 305 -12.66 -0.65 26.79
CA ASP A 305 -12.82 -0.28 28.21
C ASP A 305 -11.62 -0.70 29.07
N LYS A 306 -10.62 -1.33 28.46
CA LYS A 306 -9.40 -1.83 29.10
C LYS A 306 -8.22 -1.71 28.15
N PRO A 307 -6.97 -1.71 28.62
CA PRO A 307 -5.80 -1.77 27.78
C PRO A 307 -5.82 -3.00 26.87
N VAL A 308 -5.54 -2.80 25.56
CA VAL A 308 -5.50 -3.88 24.55
C VAL A 308 -4.22 -3.82 23.72
N PRO A 309 -3.61 -4.97 23.38
CA PRO A 309 -2.41 -5.01 22.55
C PRO A 309 -2.74 -4.89 21.05
N GLN A 310 -1.84 -4.28 20.28
CA GLN A 310 -1.87 -4.30 18.82
C GLN A 310 -1.19 -5.55 18.22
N GLY A 311 -0.42 -6.25 19.00
CA GLY A 311 0.27 -7.47 18.61
C GLY A 311 0.61 -8.30 19.84
N SER A 312 1.05 -9.54 19.66
CA SER A 312 1.51 -10.40 20.75
C SER A 312 3.04 -10.40 20.89
N VAL A 313 3.73 -10.42 19.76
CA VAL A 313 5.20 -10.45 19.67
C VAL A 313 5.63 -9.63 18.47
N ALA A 314 6.71 -8.87 18.62
CA ALA A 314 7.46 -8.29 17.50
C ALA A 314 8.83 -8.99 17.43
N ILE A 315 9.23 -9.39 16.23
CA ILE A 315 10.50 -10.07 15.97
C ILE A 315 11.36 -9.17 15.13
N GLU A 316 12.61 -8.95 15.55
CA GLU A 316 13.62 -8.18 14.79
C GLU A 316 14.86 -9.04 14.56
N LYS A 317 15.50 -8.86 13.40
CA LYS A 317 16.78 -9.45 13.07
C LYS A 317 17.82 -8.34 13.10
N LEU A 318 18.71 -8.39 14.08
CA LEU A 318 19.74 -7.40 14.26
C LEU A 318 20.76 -7.49 13.13
N ASN A 319 21.18 -6.35 12.63
CA ASN A 319 22.21 -6.28 11.60
C ASN A 319 23.08 -5.01 11.79
N SER A 320 24.27 -5.01 11.17
CA SER A 320 25.23 -3.91 11.31
C SER A 320 24.72 -2.57 10.78
N ASP A 321 23.79 -2.60 9.83
CA ASP A 321 23.31 -1.39 9.12
C ASP A 321 22.23 -0.66 9.92
N THR A 322 21.45 -1.41 10.71
CA THR A 322 20.30 -0.88 11.47
C THR A 322 20.47 -1.04 12.98
N ASN A 323 21.54 -1.67 13.43
CA ASN A 323 21.80 -1.84 14.87
C ASN A 323 21.92 -0.47 15.55
N GLY A 324 21.04 -0.23 16.51
CA GLY A 324 20.95 1.03 17.25
C GLY A 324 19.92 2.04 16.71
N TRP A 325 19.36 1.86 15.52
CA TRP A 325 18.29 2.74 15.00
C TRP A 325 17.03 2.69 15.86
N PHE A 326 16.73 1.50 16.39
CA PHE A 326 15.57 1.29 17.26
C PHE A 326 15.96 1.15 18.73
N GLY A 327 17.18 1.51 19.10
CA GLY A 327 17.66 1.43 20.48
C GLY A 327 18.11 0.03 20.94
N TYR A 328 18.01 -0.99 20.08
CA TYR A 328 18.39 -2.37 20.41
C TYR A 328 19.88 -2.57 20.21
N ARG A 329 20.47 -3.43 21.06
CA ARG A 329 21.86 -3.84 21.00
C ARG A 329 21.97 -5.34 21.11
N GLY A 330 22.73 -5.95 20.22
CA GLY A 330 23.02 -7.36 20.17
C GLY A 330 23.97 -7.66 19.01
N GLU A 331 24.22 -8.94 18.76
CA GLU A 331 25.13 -9.35 17.69
C GLU A 331 24.40 -9.36 16.32
N PRO A 332 25.09 -8.97 15.23
CA PRO A 332 24.53 -9.06 13.89
C PRO A 332 24.09 -10.50 13.55
N GLY A 333 22.84 -10.64 13.09
CA GLY A 333 22.19 -11.93 12.81
C GLY A 333 21.38 -12.48 13.97
N GLU A 334 21.50 -11.92 15.16
CA GLU A 334 20.65 -12.27 16.30
C GLU A 334 19.19 -11.91 16.00
N VAL A 335 18.29 -12.84 16.32
CA VAL A 335 16.84 -12.63 16.25
C VAL A 335 16.33 -12.39 17.66
N ILE A 336 15.76 -11.22 17.89
CA ILE A 336 15.20 -10.84 19.18
C ILE A 336 13.68 -10.82 19.12
N GLU A 337 13.05 -11.33 20.17
CA GLU A 337 11.61 -11.22 20.39
C GLU A 337 11.33 -10.11 21.41
N LEU A 338 10.48 -9.18 21.03
CA LEU A 338 10.04 -8.06 21.86
C LEU A 338 8.61 -8.33 22.30
N SER A 339 8.37 -8.36 23.62
CA SER A 339 7.00 -8.38 24.14
C SER A 339 6.32 -7.05 23.81
N VAL A 340 5.17 -7.09 23.21
CA VAL A 340 4.36 -5.90 22.91
C VAL A 340 3.67 -5.35 24.17
N GLU A 341 3.61 -6.17 25.26
CA GLU A 341 2.99 -5.76 26.54
C GLU A 341 3.66 -4.55 27.20
N SER A 342 4.96 -4.28 26.89
CA SER A 342 5.68 -3.16 27.51
C SER A 342 5.53 -1.83 26.77
N ASP A 343 5.33 -1.85 25.43
CA ASP A 343 5.42 -0.64 24.60
C ASP A 343 4.27 -0.50 23.57
N GLY A 344 3.27 -1.39 23.58
CA GLY A 344 2.26 -1.47 22.53
C GLY A 344 0.82 -1.66 23.02
N MET A 345 0.54 -1.33 24.30
CA MET A 345 -0.84 -1.37 24.81
C MET A 345 -1.55 -0.07 24.46
N ILE A 346 -2.75 -0.20 23.90
CA ILE A 346 -3.65 0.94 23.66
C ILE A 346 -4.49 1.15 24.91
N GLU A 347 -4.28 2.28 25.56
CA GLU A 347 -5.06 2.69 26.74
C GLU A 347 -6.41 3.28 26.32
N PRO A 348 -7.51 2.96 27.01
CA PRO A 348 -8.81 3.52 26.70
C PRO A 348 -8.88 5.03 27.03
N VAL A 349 -9.73 5.76 26.31
CA VAL A 349 -10.15 7.10 26.72
C VAL A 349 -11.00 7.04 28.01
N GLU A 350 -11.25 8.20 28.60
CA GLU A 350 -12.14 8.31 29.77
C GLU A 350 -13.49 7.61 29.51
N PRO A 351 -14.07 6.88 30.47
CA PRO A 351 -15.27 6.07 30.28
C PRO A 351 -16.49 6.80 29.69
N SER A 352 -16.57 8.13 29.94
CA SER A 352 -17.64 8.99 29.41
C SER A 352 -17.49 9.31 27.90
N LEU A 353 -16.34 9.08 27.32
CA LEU A 353 -16.03 9.33 25.92
C LEU A 353 -16.10 8.04 25.09
N GLN A 354 -16.11 6.87 25.72
CA GLN A 354 -16.08 5.57 25.03
C GLN A 354 -17.38 5.31 24.26
N PHE A 355 -17.25 4.78 23.06
CA PHE A 355 -18.36 4.21 22.30
C PHE A 355 -18.76 2.83 22.88
N LYS A 356 -20.04 2.60 23.08
CA LYS A 356 -20.57 1.37 23.70
C LYS A 356 -21.48 0.54 22.79
N GLY A 357 -21.68 0.99 21.55
CA GLY A 357 -22.52 0.30 20.59
C GLY A 357 -21.76 -0.78 19.80
N ASP A 358 -22.44 -1.33 18.81
CA ASP A 358 -21.86 -2.34 17.91
C ASP A 358 -20.86 -1.72 16.94
N VAL A 359 -19.68 -2.35 16.79
CA VAL A 359 -18.60 -1.89 15.89
C VAL A 359 -18.42 -2.87 14.74
N TRP A 360 -18.40 -2.33 13.52
CA TRP A 360 -18.10 -3.05 12.29
C TRP A 360 -16.98 -2.37 11.53
N VAL A 361 -16.03 -3.15 11.00
CA VAL A 361 -14.94 -2.61 10.18
C VAL A 361 -15.03 -3.19 8.78
N VAL A 362 -15.09 -2.30 7.77
CA VAL A 362 -15.08 -2.69 6.36
C VAL A 362 -13.66 -2.79 5.88
N ILE A 363 -13.26 -3.98 5.44
CA ILE A 363 -11.91 -4.29 4.93
C ILE A 363 -11.95 -4.75 3.48
N ASP A 364 -10.85 -4.54 2.77
CA ASP A 364 -10.64 -5.07 1.42
C ASP A 364 -9.20 -5.56 1.21
N ARG A 365 -8.90 -6.04 0.00
CA ARG A 365 -7.57 -6.53 -0.37
C ARG A 365 -6.47 -5.46 -0.28
N MET A 366 -6.86 -4.18 -0.29
CA MET A 366 -5.97 -3.03 -0.19
C MET A 366 -5.74 -2.59 1.26
N SER A 367 -6.61 -3.00 2.21
CA SER A 367 -6.37 -2.77 3.64
C SER A 367 -5.07 -3.47 4.03
N TYR A 368 -3.97 -2.69 4.21
CA TYR A 368 -2.63 -3.24 4.36
C TYR A 368 -1.84 -2.56 5.49
N SER A 369 -0.75 -3.19 5.94
CA SER A 369 0.18 -2.64 6.96
C SER A 369 -0.55 -2.20 8.24
N ALA A 370 -0.52 -0.94 8.66
CA ALA A 370 -1.22 -0.47 9.86
C ALA A 370 -2.74 -0.72 9.81
N ALA A 371 -3.35 -0.78 8.62
CA ALA A 371 -4.76 -1.18 8.49
C ALA A 371 -5.01 -2.65 8.85
N ILE A 372 -4.05 -3.55 8.54
CA ILE A 372 -4.09 -4.95 9.03
C ILE A 372 -3.93 -4.98 10.56
N LEU A 373 -3.01 -4.20 11.13
CA LEU A 373 -2.86 -4.11 12.60
C LEU A 373 -4.16 -3.64 13.25
N PHE A 374 -4.79 -2.61 12.71
CA PHE A 374 -6.07 -2.12 13.17
C PHE A 374 -7.15 -3.21 13.10
N ALA A 375 -7.33 -3.86 11.95
CA ALA A 375 -8.32 -4.91 11.76
C ALA A 375 -8.11 -6.12 12.69
N THR A 376 -6.85 -6.56 12.85
CA THR A 376 -6.52 -7.66 13.76
C THR A 376 -6.70 -7.28 15.23
N THR A 377 -6.42 -6.02 15.60
CA THR A 377 -6.67 -5.52 16.96
C THR A 377 -8.15 -5.53 17.30
N ILE A 378 -9.00 -5.07 16.38
CA ILE A 378 -10.48 -5.13 16.54
C ILE A 378 -10.95 -6.58 16.69
N GLN A 379 -10.52 -7.46 15.78
CA GLN A 379 -10.98 -8.86 15.74
C GLN A 379 -10.51 -9.67 16.95
N ASP A 380 -9.22 -9.62 17.27
CA ASP A 380 -8.62 -10.47 18.29
C ASP A 380 -8.96 -10.04 19.70
N ASN A 381 -9.16 -8.74 19.94
CA ASN A 381 -9.61 -8.21 21.22
C ASN A 381 -11.15 -8.17 21.36
N GLN A 382 -11.89 -8.69 20.35
CA GLN A 382 -13.36 -8.73 20.35
C GLN A 382 -14.01 -7.34 20.52
N LEU A 383 -13.42 -6.32 19.93
CA LEU A 383 -13.94 -4.94 19.95
C LEU A 383 -15.02 -4.70 18.89
N GLY A 384 -15.17 -5.61 17.93
CA GLY A 384 -16.11 -5.52 16.83
C GLY A 384 -15.95 -6.67 15.85
N LYS A 385 -16.66 -6.61 14.74
CA LYS A 385 -16.62 -7.58 13.64
C LYS A 385 -16.14 -6.95 12.35
N LEU A 386 -15.61 -7.79 11.47
CA LEU A 386 -15.12 -7.37 10.15
C LEU A 386 -16.11 -7.74 9.05
N ILE A 387 -16.27 -6.86 8.07
CA ILE A 387 -17.11 -7.07 6.89
C ILE A 387 -16.33 -6.66 5.64
N GLY A 388 -16.54 -7.35 4.53
CA GLY A 388 -15.86 -7.01 3.26
C GLY A 388 -15.28 -8.22 2.55
N GLU A 389 -14.05 -8.09 2.04
CA GLU A 389 -13.26 -9.19 1.50
C GLU A 389 -11.98 -9.40 2.35
N PRO A 390 -11.32 -10.57 2.26
CA PRO A 390 -10.04 -10.80 2.93
C PRO A 390 -9.00 -9.77 2.53
N THR A 391 -8.16 -9.36 3.49
CA THR A 391 -7.00 -8.52 3.17
C THR A 391 -6.06 -9.19 2.17
N GLY A 392 -5.37 -8.42 1.36
CA GLY A 392 -4.39 -8.98 0.42
C GLY A 392 -3.12 -9.48 1.12
N GLY A 393 -2.71 -8.81 2.20
CA GLY A 393 -1.60 -9.21 3.06
C GLY A 393 -2.00 -10.15 4.19
N PHE A 394 -1.01 -10.77 4.83
CA PHE A 394 -1.24 -11.67 5.95
C PHE A 394 -1.49 -10.92 7.26
N ALA A 395 -2.26 -11.54 8.16
CA ALA A 395 -2.55 -11.02 9.49
C ALA A 395 -1.28 -10.87 10.36
N ASN A 396 -0.31 -11.75 10.17
CA ASN A 396 1.05 -11.59 10.68
C ASN A 396 1.91 -11.03 9.56
N GLN A 397 2.51 -9.89 9.78
CA GLN A 397 3.14 -9.14 8.71
C GLN A 397 4.47 -8.52 9.12
N THR A 398 5.26 -8.19 8.14
CA THR A 398 6.45 -7.37 8.32
C THR A 398 6.09 -5.88 8.44
N GLY A 399 7.08 -5.07 8.80
CA GLY A 399 6.94 -3.62 8.89
C GLY A 399 8.26 -2.96 9.28
N ASN A 400 8.23 -1.66 9.61
CA ASN A 400 9.41 -0.88 10.02
C ASN A 400 10.59 -1.07 9.04
N PHE A 401 10.34 -0.81 7.77
CA PHE A 401 11.31 -1.03 6.70
C PHE A 401 12.38 0.07 6.65
N THR A 402 13.53 -0.29 6.09
CA THR A 402 14.66 0.61 5.86
C THR A 402 15.08 0.55 4.40
N PRO A 403 15.39 1.72 3.78
CA PRO A 403 15.84 1.76 2.40
C PRO A 403 17.30 1.30 2.29
N PHE A 404 17.63 0.78 1.12
CA PHE A 404 19.00 0.66 0.65
C PHE A 404 19.09 0.74 -0.87
N TYR A 405 20.24 1.12 -1.36
CA TYR A 405 20.49 1.28 -2.79
C TYR A 405 21.43 0.20 -3.29
N LEU A 406 21.14 -0.35 -4.46
CA LEU A 406 22.07 -1.25 -5.13
C LEU A 406 23.36 -0.49 -5.48
N PRO A 407 24.55 -1.10 -5.30
CA PRO A 407 25.82 -0.36 -5.34
C PRO A 407 26.14 0.29 -6.69
N ASN A 408 25.76 -0.35 -7.80
CA ASN A 408 26.08 0.15 -9.14
C ASN A 408 24.92 0.90 -9.77
N THR A 409 23.74 0.28 -9.88
CA THR A 409 22.57 0.88 -10.52
C THR A 409 21.86 1.92 -9.67
N ARG A 410 22.11 1.98 -8.37
CA ARG A 410 21.38 2.85 -7.42
C ARG A 410 19.88 2.63 -7.44
N LEU A 411 19.41 1.45 -7.83
CA LEU A 411 18.01 1.06 -7.66
C LEU A 411 17.68 1.00 -6.18
N LEU A 412 16.53 1.56 -5.81
CA LEU A 412 16.07 1.65 -4.43
C LEU A 412 15.29 0.38 -4.06
N MET A 413 15.71 -0.27 -2.98
CA MET A 413 15.01 -1.39 -2.35
C MET A 413 14.61 -1.06 -0.92
N LEU A 414 13.42 -1.45 -0.48
CA LEU A 414 13.03 -1.48 0.93
C LEU A 414 13.18 -2.88 1.50
N ALA A 415 13.75 -2.96 2.69
CA ALA A 415 13.82 -4.19 3.49
C ALA A 415 13.05 -3.98 4.79
N PRO A 416 12.13 -4.88 5.15
CA PRO A 416 11.44 -4.83 6.43
C PRO A 416 12.42 -5.08 7.59
N GLY A 417 12.19 -4.42 8.72
CA GLY A 417 13.02 -4.55 9.91
C GLY A 417 12.35 -5.32 11.05
N ARG A 418 11.02 -5.45 11.01
CA ARG A 418 10.24 -6.07 12.07
C ARG A 418 9.18 -7.02 11.48
N PHE A 419 8.94 -8.14 12.16
CA PHE A 419 7.81 -9.02 11.91
C PHE A 419 6.90 -9.00 13.14
N ILE A 420 5.61 -8.73 12.92
CA ILE A 420 4.62 -8.53 13.99
C ILE A 420 3.62 -9.69 13.93
N VAL A 421 3.44 -10.34 15.07
CA VAL A 421 2.42 -11.37 15.27
C VAL A 421 1.16 -10.72 15.84
N ARG A 422 0.01 -11.03 15.25
CA ARG A 422 -1.30 -10.49 15.63
C ARG A 422 -1.61 -10.70 17.14
N PRO A 423 -2.53 -9.92 17.74
CA PRO A 423 -2.80 -9.95 19.18
C PRO A 423 -3.13 -11.33 19.77
N SER A 424 -3.87 -12.17 19.04
CA SER A 424 -4.21 -13.54 19.47
C SER A 424 -3.02 -14.50 19.56
N GLY A 425 -1.84 -14.12 19.08
CA GLY A 425 -0.68 -15.02 19.00
C GLY A 425 -0.78 -16.09 17.91
N ASN A 426 -1.84 -16.09 17.11
CA ASN A 426 -1.98 -17.04 16.00
C ASN A 426 -0.96 -16.75 14.90
N LYS A 427 -0.02 -17.67 14.67
CA LYS A 427 1.08 -17.54 13.70
C LYS A 427 0.75 -18.07 12.30
N ALA A 428 -0.52 -18.36 12.00
CA ALA A 428 -0.91 -18.86 10.68
C ALA A 428 -0.63 -17.82 9.57
N LYS A 429 -0.09 -18.27 8.44
CA LYS A 429 0.11 -17.47 7.23
C LYS A 429 -1.21 -17.37 6.47
N GLN A 430 -2.04 -16.46 6.86
CA GLN A 430 -3.35 -16.24 6.23
C GLN A 430 -3.73 -14.76 6.29
N PRO A 431 -4.55 -14.28 5.34
CA PRO A 431 -5.10 -12.93 5.39
C PRO A 431 -6.01 -12.76 6.61
N VAL A 432 -6.32 -11.51 6.94
CA VAL A 432 -7.42 -11.19 7.85
C VAL A 432 -8.72 -11.52 7.14
N MET A 433 -9.51 -12.41 7.72
CA MET A 433 -10.78 -12.85 7.16
C MET A 433 -11.92 -12.02 7.74
N PRO A 434 -12.82 -11.47 6.90
CA PRO A 434 -14.02 -10.82 7.42
C PRO A 434 -15.01 -11.86 7.98
N ASP A 435 -15.76 -11.47 9.01
CA ASP A 435 -16.86 -12.27 9.58
C ASP A 435 -18.03 -12.37 8.60
N VAL A 436 -18.25 -11.30 7.80
CA VAL A 436 -19.27 -11.24 6.75
C VAL A 436 -18.64 -10.84 5.43
N ARG A 437 -18.72 -11.70 4.42
CA ARG A 437 -18.25 -11.36 3.07
C ARG A 437 -19.25 -10.50 2.32
N LEU A 438 -18.77 -9.44 1.69
CA LEU A 438 -19.51 -8.66 0.71
C LEU A 438 -19.29 -9.20 -0.71
N THR A 439 -20.30 -8.98 -1.58
CA THR A 439 -20.12 -9.15 -3.02
C THR A 439 -19.23 -8.03 -3.59
N ASP A 440 -18.63 -8.23 -4.76
CA ASP A 440 -17.81 -7.19 -5.41
C ASP A 440 -18.58 -5.89 -5.63
N GLU A 441 -19.88 -5.97 -5.96
CA GLU A 441 -20.76 -4.81 -6.13
C GLU A 441 -20.96 -4.05 -4.82
N ALA A 442 -21.27 -4.76 -3.73
CA ALA A 442 -21.42 -4.17 -2.40
C ALA A 442 -20.07 -3.63 -1.85
N LEU A 443 -18.97 -4.28 -2.21
CA LEU A 443 -17.64 -3.83 -1.81
C LEU A 443 -17.21 -2.55 -2.57
N ALA A 444 -17.62 -2.39 -3.82
CA ALA A 444 -17.32 -1.18 -4.60
C ALA A 444 -17.98 0.06 -3.99
N ASP A 445 -19.23 -0.05 -3.53
CA ASP A 445 -19.95 1.01 -2.81
C ASP A 445 -20.82 0.38 -1.70
N PRO A 446 -20.34 0.30 -0.45
CA PRO A 446 -21.02 -0.36 0.63
C PRO A 446 -22.22 0.42 1.19
N LEU A 447 -22.27 1.74 1.02
CA LEU A 447 -23.31 2.57 1.61
C LEU A 447 -24.75 2.20 1.16
N PRO A 448 -25.04 1.99 -0.14
CA PRO A 448 -26.36 1.50 -0.58
C PRO A 448 -26.70 0.12 -0.01
N TRP A 449 -25.70 -0.76 0.04
CA TRP A 449 -25.88 -2.11 0.59
C TRP A 449 -26.19 -2.05 2.10
N LEU A 450 -25.41 -1.28 2.88
CA LEU A 450 -25.60 -1.11 4.31
C LEU A 450 -26.96 -0.48 4.68
N LYS A 451 -27.50 0.41 3.84
CA LYS A 451 -28.84 0.99 4.04
C LYS A 451 -29.96 -0.04 3.94
N THR A 452 -29.76 -1.12 3.19
CA THR A 452 -30.78 -2.14 2.91
C THR A 452 -30.54 -3.46 3.64
N HIS A 453 -29.35 -3.66 4.20
CA HIS A 453 -28.93 -4.86 4.92
C HIS A 453 -28.44 -4.47 6.32
N PRO A 454 -29.36 -4.32 7.29
CA PRO A 454 -28.95 -4.01 8.66
C PRO A 454 -28.03 -5.10 9.19
N LEU A 455 -26.91 -4.67 9.75
CA LEU A 455 -25.94 -5.58 10.36
C LEU A 455 -26.52 -6.17 11.65
N PRO A 456 -26.30 -7.47 11.94
CA PRO A 456 -26.66 -8.03 13.22
C PRO A 456 -25.80 -7.39 14.33
N SER A 457 -26.18 -7.59 15.61
CA SER A 457 -25.33 -7.15 16.72
C SER A 457 -23.92 -7.74 16.61
N ALA A 458 -22.91 -6.90 16.78
CA ALA A 458 -21.51 -7.24 16.60
C ALA A 458 -20.96 -8.14 17.73
#